data_5eb3a5c44611fa3979b95c5ac4f6aa8e
#
_entry.id   5eb3a5c44611fa3979b95c5ac4f6aa8e
#
_cell.length_a   1.000
_cell.length_b   1.000
_cell.length_c   1.000
_cell.angle_alpha   90.00
_cell.angle_beta   90.00
_cell.angle_gamma   90.00
#
_symmetry.space_group_name_H-M   'P 1'
#
loop_
_entity.id
_entity.type
_entity.pdbx_description
1 polymer ?
#
loop_
_entity_poly.entity_id
_entity_poly.type
_entity_poly.pdbx_seq_one_letter_code
_entity_poly.pdbx_strand_id
1 'polypeptide(L)'
;MLFLLLFAFVACNNKKKEDNLKVKVVPQDTVKVAEAPAPPPPPPAPKVDMGVNLDDKYFLVVSTNTVKSFADAWNKKYQGEGFNSKVIMRNEDGYYRVAVQSFKDFDLAKAALKELQKDEGFKNAWIMVIDR
;
A
#
# COMPACT_ATOMS: atom_id res chain seq x y z
N MET A 1 -52.60 -15.24 10.19
CA MET A 1 -52.49 -14.19 9.14
C MET A 1 -51.09 -14.29 8.56
N LEU A 2 -50.99 -14.91 7.40
CA LEU A 2 -49.75 -15.29 6.73
C LEU A 2 -49.47 -14.21 5.66
N PHE A 3 -48.41 -13.39 5.85
CA PHE A 3 -48.02 -12.37 4.88
C PHE A 3 -46.88 -12.93 4.01
N LEU A 4 -47.22 -13.34 2.80
CA LEU A 4 -46.32 -13.87 1.79
C LEU A 4 -45.83 -12.67 0.94
N LEU A 5 -44.59 -12.23 1.16
CA LEU A 5 -43.93 -11.18 0.38
C LEU A 5 -43.17 -11.82 -0.78
N LEU A 6 -43.76 -11.71 -1.99
CA LEU A 6 -43.15 -12.05 -3.27
C LEU A 6 -42.10 -10.98 -3.63
N PHE A 7 -40.81 -11.35 -3.67
CA PHE A 7 -39.75 -10.54 -4.30
C PHE A 7 -39.65 -10.88 -5.78
N ALA A 8 -40.07 -9.95 -6.63
CA ALA A 8 -39.85 -10.02 -8.06
C ALA A 8 -38.42 -9.60 -8.42
N PHE A 9 -37.64 -10.53 -8.97
CA PHE A 9 -36.34 -10.26 -9.58
C PHE A 9 -36.52 -9.61 -10.94
N VAL A 10 -36.13 -8.35 -11.07
CA VAL A 10 -35.99 -7.68 -12.38
C VAL A 10 -34.60 -7.97 -12.92
N ALA A 11 -34.52 -8.85 -13.91
CA ALA A 11 -33.32 -9.12 -14.69
C ALA A 11 -33.16 -8.05 -15.77
N CYS A 12 -32.21 -7.12 -15.59
CA CYS A 12 -31.79 -6.21 -16.65
C CYS A 12 -30.82 -6.93 -17.59
N ASN A 13 -31.34 -7.35 -18.74
CA ASN A 13 -30.58 -7.93 -19.85
C ASN A 13 -30.02 -6.79 -20.73
N ASN A 14 -28.74 -6.47 -20.60
CA ASN A 14 -28.08 -5.43 -21.39
C ASN A 14 -27.45 -6.06 -22.64
N LYS A 15 -28.21 -6.08 -23.76
CA LYS A 15 -27.73 -6.48 -25.09
C LYS A 15 -26.72 -5.42 -25.60
N LYS A 16 -25.45 -5.76 -25.64
CA LYS A 16 -24.42 -5.05 -26.40
C LYS A 16 -24.68 -5.21 -27.90
N LYS A 17 -24.93 -4.09 -28.58
CA LYS A 17 -24.91 -3.99 -30.03
C LYS A 17 -23.44 -4.07 -30.50
N GLU A 18 -23.14 -5.08 -31.30
CA GLU A 18 -21.93 -5.12 -32.12
C GLU A 18 -22.12 -4.21 -33.33
N ASP A 19 -21.42 -3.08 -33.36
CA ASP A 19 -21.24 -2.29 -34.58
C ASP A 19 -20.04 -2.82 -35.35
N ASN A 20 -20.36 -3.47 -36.46
CA ASN A 20 -19.44 -4.03 -37.45
C ASN A 20 -18.83 -2.87 -38.27
N LEU A 21 -17.73 -2.27 -37.80
CA LEU A 21 -16.94 -1.33 -38.58
C LEU A 21 -15.93 -2.12 -39.43
N LYS A 22 -16.28 -2.31 -40.72
CA LYS A 22 -15.35 -2.75 -41.77
C LYS A 22 -14.21 -1.72 -41.90
N VAL A 23 -13.10 -1.97 -41.26
CA VAL A 23 -11.85 -1.24 -41.52
C VAL A 23 -11.18 -1.84 -42.76
N LYS A 24 -11.14 -1.04 -43.82
CA LYS A 24 -10.46 -1.30 -45.08
C LYS A 24 -8.94 -1.39 -44.79
N VAL A 25 -8.37 -2.59 -44.96
CA VAL A 25 -6.93 -2.83 -44.82
C VAL A 25 -6.23 -2.15 -45.98
N VAL A 26 -5.44 -1.13 -45.68
CA VAL A 26 -4.44 -0.55 -46.62
C VAL A 26 -3.15 -1.28 -46.31
N PRO A 27 -2.46 -1.86 -47.32
CA PRO A 27 -1.15 -2.45 -47.13
C PRO A 27 -0.14 -1.36 -46.82
N GLN A 28 0.36 -1.33 -45.62
CA GLN A 28 1.42 -0.41 -45.22
C GLN A 28 2.77 -1.16 -45.35
N ASP A 29 3.63 -0.62 -46.15
CA ASP A 29 5.01 -1.09 -46.41
C ASP A 29 5.75 -1.33 -45.09
N THR A 30 6.45 -2.46 -45.08
CA THR A 30 7.32 -2.94 -43.98
C THR A 30 8.53 -2.00 -43.83
N VAL A 31 8.36 -0.95 -43.02
CA VAL A 31 9.51 -0.23 -42.46
C VAL A 31 9.99 -1.01 -41.26
N LYS A 32 11.13 -1.71 -41.45
CA LYS A 32 11.85 -2.40 -40.38
C LYS A 32 12.44 -1.33 -39.45
N VAL A 33 11.66 -0.92 -38.45
CA VAL A 33 12.14 -0.08 -37.36
C VAL A 33 13.12 -0.94 -36.56
N ALA A 34 14.37 -0.57 -36.56
CA ALA A 34 15.38 -1.16 -35.69
C ALA A 34 14.94 -0.94 -34.24
N GLU A 35 14.67 -2.06 -33.58
CA GLU A 35 14.32 -2.11 -32.15
C GLU A 35 15.47 -1.49 -31.36
N ALA A 36 15.24 -0.32 -30.77
CA ALA A 36 16.19 0.30 -29.86
C ALA A 36 16.40 -0.63 -28.69
N PRO A 37 17.64 -0.87 -28.22
CA PRO A 37 17.87 -1.75 -27.06
C PRO A 37 17.08 -1.27 -25.88
N ALA A 38 16.34 -2.18 -25.26
CA ALA A 38 15.54 -1.90 -24.06
C ALA A 38 16.43 -1.23 -23.00
N PRO A 39 15.95 -0.18 -22.32
CA PRO A 39 16.71 0.45 -21.25
C PRO A 39 17.07 -0.61 -20.19
N PRO A 40 18.28 -0.56 -19.61
CA PRO A 40 18.67 -1.51 -18.59
C PRO A 40 17.67 -1.49 -17.44
N PRO A 41 17.35 -2.66 -16.84
CA PRO A 41 16.43 -2.72 -15.71
C PRO A 41 16.95 -1.78 -14.61
N PRO A 42 16.05 -1.04 -13.93
CA PRO A 42 16.46 -0.17 -12.85
C PRO A 42 17.22 -0.99 -11.79
N PRO A 43 18.28 -0.42 -11.19
CA PRO A 43 19.03 -1.12 -10.16
C PRO A 43 18.08 -1.60 -9.06
N PRO A 44 18.29 -2.81 -8.52
CA PRO A 44 17.47 -3.33 -7.43
C PRO A 44 17.45 -2.28 -6.31
N ALA A 45 16.24 -1.92 -5.85
CA ALA A 45 16.08 -0.99 -4.76
C ALA A 45 16.94 -1.46 -3.57
N PRO A 46 17.70 -0.57 -2.91
CA PRO A 46 18.51 -0.95 -1.76
C PRO A 46 17.61 -1.69 -0.78
N LYS A 47 18.05 -2.88 -0.34
CA LYS A 47 17.40 -3.63 0.73
C LYS A 47 17.54 -2.77 1.99
N VAL A 48 16.58 -1.91 2.23
CA VAL A 48 16.51 -1.09 3.41
C VAL A 48 16.34 -2.05 4.58
N ASP A 49 17.22 -1.96 5.56
CA ASP A 49 17.12 -2.72 6.80
C ASP A 49 15.73 -2.48 7.39
N MET A 50 14.85 -3.49 7.32
CA MET A 50 13.43 -3.36 7.63
C MET A 50 13.18 -3.37 9.14
N GLY A 51 13.87 -2.49 9.86
CA GLY A 51 13.79 -2.40 11.30
C GLY A 51 13.42 -0.98 11.77
N VAL A 52 12.97 -0.90 13.02
CA VAL A 52 12.75 0.37 13.71
C VAL A 52 13.99 0.69 14.56
N ASN A 53 14.74 1.70 14.13
CA ASN A 53 15.79 2.31 14.93
C ASN A 53 15.22 3.56 15.64
N LEU A 54 15.30 3.61 16.95
CA LEU A 54 14.75 4.72 17.73
C LEU A 54 15.54 6.04 17.55
N ASP A 55 16.75 6.01 16.99
CA ASP A 55 17.56 7.19 16.71
C ASP A 55 17.21 7.86 15.37
N ASP A 56 16.33 7.23 14.58
CA ASP A 56 15.84 7.82 13.34
C ASP A 56 14.82 8.92 13.59
N LYS A 57 14.59 9.75 12.57
CA LYS A 57 13.67 10.88 12.63
C LYS A 57 12.26 10.55 12.12
N TYR A 58 12.15 9.68 11.11
CA TYR A 58 10.91 9.37 10.41
C TYR A 58 10.50 7.92 10.66
N PHE A 59 9.27 7.70 11.13
CA PHE A 59 8.75 6.40 11.51
C PHE A 59 7.50 6.07 10.70
N LEU A 60 7.43 4.90 10.08
CA LEU A 60 6.21 4.40 9.44
C LEU A 60 5.31 3.77 10.50
N VAL A 61 4.25 4.47 10.84
CA VAL A 61 3.27 4.07 11.85
C VAL A 61 2.10 3.37 11.19
N VAL A 62 1.74 2.20 11.68
CA VAL A 62 0.65 1.36 11.17
C VAL A 62 -0.53 1.24 12.13
N SER A 63 -0.33 1.57 13.41
CA SER A 63 -1.39 1.55 14.42
C SER A 63 -1.15 2.62 15.49
N THR A 64 -2.23 3.21 15.98
CA THR A 64 -2.22 4.18 17.07
C THR A 64 -3.28 3.78 18.10
N ASN A 65 -2.89 3.68 19.36
CA ASN A 65 -3.72 3.18 20.44
C ASN A 65 -3.60 4.07 21.67
N THR A 66 -4.69 4.22 22.43
CA THR A 66 -4.70 4.93 23.72
C THR A 66 -4.25 4.03 24.86
N VAL A 67 -4.34 2.72 24.69
CA VAL A 67 -4.02 1.71 25.71
C VAL A 67 -2.80 0.91 25.28
N LYS A 68 -1.81 0.83 26.16
CA LYS A 68 -0.53 0.14 25.88
C LYS A 68 -0.71 -1.32 25.48
N SER A 69 -1.59 -2.06 26.16
CA SER A 69 -1.80 -3.49 25.88
C SER A 69 -2.30 -3.77 24.48
N PHE A 70 -3.09 -2.87 23.87
CA PHE A 70 -3.51 -3.00 22.49
C PHE A 70 -2.35 -2.71 21.51
N ALA A 71 -1.53 -1.71 21.82
CA ALA A 71 -0.34 -1.45 21.02
C ALA A 71 0.65 -2.65 21.08
N ASP A 72 0.85 -3.24 22.25
CA ASP A 72 1.70 -4.42 22.43
C ASP A 72 1.16 -5.63 21.66
N ALA A 73 -0.17 -5.84 21.63
CA ALA A 73 -0.78 -6.91 20.85
C ALA A 73 -0.56 -6.72 19.33
N TRP A 74 -0.75 -5.50 18.83
CA TRP A 74 -0.46 -5.16 17.43
C TRP A 74 1.01 -5.31 17.10
N ASN A 75 1.91 -4.85 17.99
CA ASN A 75 3.34 -5.00 17.81
C ASN A 75 3.74 -6.48 17.68
N LYS A 76 3.21 -7.34 18.56
CA LYS A 76 3.45 -8.78 18.51
C LYS A 76 2.93 -9.41 17.20
N LYS A 77 1.76 -8.95 16.72
CA LYS A 77 1.21 -9.38 15.44
C LYS A 77 2.18 -9.06 14.31
N TYR A 78 2.63 -7.81 14.17
CA TYR A 78 3.52 -7.39 13.10
C TYR A 78 4.91 -8.06 13.21
N GLN A 79 5.40 -8.32 14.42
CA GLN A 79 6.62 -9.13 14.61
C GLN A 79 6.44 -10.55 14.09
N GLY A 80 5.25 -11.15 14.30
CA GLY A 80 4.91 -12.47 13.74
C GLY A 80 4.80 -12.47 12.21
N GLU A 81 4.53 -11.32 11.59
CA GLU A 81 4.51 -11.11 10.14
C GLU A 81 5.90 -10.80 9.54
N GLY A 82 6.94 -10.78 10.39
CA GLY A 82 8.34 -10.58 9.96
C GLY A 82 8.83 -9.13 10.04
N PHE A 83 8.04 -8.19 10.56
CA PHE A 83 8.50 -6.82 10.80
C PHE A 83 9.28 -6.74 12.12
N ASN A 84 10.37 -5.97 12.13
CA ASN A 84 11.04 -5.59 13.38
C ASN A 84 10.36 -4.36 13.99
N SER A 85 9.07 -4.50 14.32
CA SER A 85 8.23 -3.40 14.79
C SER A 85 8.49 -3.06 16.26
N LYS A 86 8.22 -1.80 16.61
CA LYS A 86 8.33 -1.30 17.99
C LYS A 86 7.14 -0.41 18.36
N VAL A 87 6.81 -0.40 19.65
CA VAL A 87 5.84 0.54 20.23
C VAL A 87 6.57 1.81 20.63
N ILE A 88 6.11 2.94 20.13
CA ILE A 88 6.63 4.28 20.44
C ILE A 88 5.54 5.03 21.18
N MET A 89 5.86 5.55 22.37
CA MET A 89 5.00 6.45 23.12
C MET A 89 5.50 7.88 22.96
N ARG A 90 4.62 8.81 22.57
CA ARG A 90 4.91 10.23 22.67
C ARG A 90 4.32 10.76 23.97
N ASN A 91 5.16 11.36 24.79
CA ASN A 91 4.73 11.94 26.09
C ASN A 91 3.76 13.09 25.92
N GLU A 92 3.79 13.78 24.77
CA GLU A 92 2.97 14.96 24.48
C GLU A 92 1.47 14.65 24.34
N ASP A 93 1.12 13.51 23.80
CA ASP A 93 -0.27 13.15 23.49
C ASP A 93 -0.74 11.83 24.12
N GLY A 94 0.16 11.11 24.78
CA GLY A 94 -0.15 9.87 25.51
C GLY A 94 -0.53 8.68 24.60
N TYR A 95 -0.37 8.77 23.28
CA TYR A 95 -0.68 7.67 22.37
C TYR A 95 0.49 6.70 22.22
N TYR A 96 0.14 5.41 22.16
CA TYR A 96 1.07 4.32 21.83
C TYR A 96 0.94 4.02 20.33
N ARG A 97 2.04 4.22 19.60
CA ARG A 97 2.11 4.02 18.15
C ARG A 97 2.96 2.81 17.83
N VAL A 98 2.49 1.94 16.94
CA VAL A 98 3.26 0.81 16.45
C VAL A 98 3.92 1.23 15.14
N ALA A 99 5.24 1.31 15.13
CA ALA A 99 6.04 1.57 13.95
C ALA A 99 6.63 0.26 13.41
N VAL A 100 6.66 0.12 12.11
CA VAL A 100 7.20 -1.07 11.42
C VAL A 100 8.55 -0.81 10.75
N GLN A 101 8.87 0.46 10.45
CA GLN A 101 10.13 0.88 9.85
C GLN A 101 10.49 2.30 10.32
N SER A 102 11.77 2.65 10.26
CA SER A 102 12.24 4.01 10.51
C SER A 102 13.33 4.43 9.54
N PHE A 103 13.49 5.73 9.37
CA PHE A 103 14.41 6.34 8.41
C PHE A 103 14.99 7.64 8.95
N LYS A 104 16.24 7.94 8.55
CA LYS A 104 16.87 9.24 8.79
C LYS A 104 16.44 10.27 7.74
N ASP A 105 16.10 9.83 6.55
CA ASP A 105 15.77 10.63 5.39
C ASP A 105 14.26 10.54 5.08
N PHE A 106 13.65 11.70 4.78
CA PHE A 106 12.22 11.82 4.51
C PHE A 106 11.81 11.20 3.18
N ASP A 107 12.64 11.35 2.13
CA ASP A 107 12.29 10.84 0.81
C ASP A 107 12.32 9.31 0.79
N LEU A 108 13.25 8.70 1.52
CA LEU A 108 13.28 7.26 1.74
C LEU A 108 12.04 6.78 2.52
N ALA A 109 11.67 7.48 3.59
CA ALA A 109 10.46 7.18 4.36
C ALA A 109 9.20 7.27 3.48
N LYS A 110 9.10 8.30 2.64
CA LYS A 110 7.98 8.50 1.72
C LYS A 110 7.90 7.43 0.64
N ALA A 111 9.03 7.00 0.09
CA ALA A 111 9.08 5.91 -0.87
C ALA A 111 8.64 4.59 -0.23
N ALA A 112 9.17 4.26 0.95
CA ALA A 112 8.82 3.07 1.70
C ALA A 112 7.34 3.06 2.12
N LEU A 113 6.78 4.21 2.52
CA LEU A 113 5.35 4.33 2.82
C LEU A 113 4.47 3.97 1.62
N LYS A 114 4.82 4.47 0.42
CA LYS A 114 4.07 4.15 -0.80
C LYS A 114 4.10 2.65 -1.13
N GLU A 115 5.22 1.99 -0.91
CA GLU A 115 5.34 0.55 -1.09
C GLU A 115 4.50 -0.20 -0.05
N LEU A 116 4.60 0.20 1.22
CA LEU A 116 3.85 -0.40 2.32
C LEU A 116 2.32 -0.28 2.10
N GLN A 117 1.85 0.88 1.63
CA GLN A 117 0.42 1.15 1.37
C GLN A 117 -0.16 0.38 0.17
N LYS A 118 0.65 -0.33 -0.62
CA LYS A 118 0.13 -1.25 -1.65
C LYS A 118 -0.58 -2.46 -1.04
N ASP A 119 -0.20 -2.82 0.17
CA ASP A 119 -0.89 -3.85 0.94
C ASP A 119 -2.13 -3.24 1.61
N GLU A 120 -3.29 -3.92 1.43
CA GLU A 120 -4.57 -3.53 2.01
C GLU A 120 -4.50 -3.33 3.54
N GLY A 121 -3.71 -4.14 4.22
CA GLY A 121 -3.52 -4.08 5.67
C GLY A 121 -2.83 -2.80 6.17
N PHE A 122 -2.12 -2.09 5.27
CA PHE A 122 -1.31 -0.91 5.61
C PHE A 122 -1.77 0.37 4.91
N LYS A 123 -2.92 0.39 4.26
CA LYS A 123 -3.44 1.58 3.55
C LYS A 123 -3.47 2.85 4.39
N ASN A 124 -3.70 2.71 5.69
CA ASN A 124 -3.77 3.81 6.65
C ASN A 124 -2.44 4.10 7.34
N ALA A 125 -1.34 3.48 6.90
CA ALA A 125 -0.01 3.80 7.43
C ALA A 125 0.37 5.26 7.11
N TRP A 126 1.14 5.87 7.99
CA TRP A 126 1.57 7.26 7.86
C TRP A 126 2.97 7.48 8.43
N ILE A 127 3.59 8.62 8.10
CA ILE A 127 4.91 8.99 8.61
C ILE A 127 4.75 9.84 9.87
N MET A 128 5.31 9.38 10.98
CA MET A 128 5.49 10.17 12.19
C MET A 128 6.89 10.79 12.19
N VAL A 129 6.99 12.07 12.54
CA VAL A 129 8.26 12.77 12.70
C VAL A 129 8.53 12.96 14.19
N ILE A 130 9.74 12.62 14.61
CA ILE A 130 10.24 12.90 15.97
C ILE A 130 11.40 13.88 15.84
N ASP A 131 11.18 15.13 16.26
CA ASP A 131 12.23 16.13 16.39
C ASP A 131 12.92 15.95 17.77
N ARG A 132 14.21 15.80 17.75
CA ARG A 132 15.06 15.65 18.93
C ARG A 132 16.07 16.78 18.99
#